data_b0df5b5e6e8f9817d1631dd3ed900119
#
_entry.id   b0df5b5e6e8f9817d1631dd3ed900119
#
_cell.length_a   1.000
_cell.length_b   1.000
_cell.length_c   1.000
_cell.angle_alpha   90.00
_cell.angle_beta   90.00
_cell.angle_gamma   90.00
#
_symmetry.space_group_name_H-M   'P 1'
#
loop_
_entity.id
_entity.type
_entity.pdbx_description
1 polymer ?
#
loop_
_entity_poly.entity_id
_entity_poly.type
_entity_poly.pdbx_seq_one_letter_code
_entity_poly.pdbx_strand_id
1 'polypeptide(L)'
;KEGVQACVELTRGGIHTNMTLCFSPLQALIVAKAGAAFVSPFVGRLDDISQDGMELIRDIVQIYDNYDFGTQVLVASVRNPIHVLQAALIGADVATIPYDVILKLLNHPLTDKGLQAFLDDWKKTGQKI
;
A
#
# COMPACT_ATOMS: atom_id res chain seq x y z
N LYS A 1 -17.72 -8.80 14.55
CA LYS A 1 -17.53 -9.19 15.96
C LYS A 1 -16.79 -10.51 16.04
N GLU A 2 -17.26 -11.55 15.35
CA GLU A 2 -16.68 -12.90 15.36
C GLU A 2 -15.23 -12.90 14.84
N GLY A 3 -14.93 -12.14 13.78
CA GLY A 3 -13.57 -12.01 13.24
C GLY A 3 -12.56 -11.44 14.24
N VAL A 4 -12.97 -10.47 15.07
CA VAL A 4 -12.11 -9.92 16.13
C VAL A 4 -11.86 -10.96 17.24
N GLN A 5 -12.87 -11.73 17.61
CA GLN A 5 -12.72 -12.83 18.58
C GLN A 5 -11.76 -13.90 18.06
N ALA A 6 -11.95 -14.34 16.82
CA ALA A 6 -11.04 -15.29 16.16
C ALA A 6 -9.60 -14.76 16.09
N CYS A 7 -9.42 -13.47 15.76
CA CYS A 7 -8.10 -12.83 15.77
C CYS A 7 -7.41 -12.94 17.14
N VAL A 8 -8.11 -12.62 18.22
CA VAL A 8 -7.58 -12.73 19.59
C VAL A 8 -7.18 -14.17 19.94
N GLU A 9 -8.02 -15.15 19.61
CA GLU A 9 -7.76 -16.57 19.88
C GLU A 9 -6.56 -17.08 19.09
N LEU A 10 -6.48 -16.76 17.79
CA LEU A 10 -5.38 -17.15 16.92
C LEU A 10 -4.06 -16.50 17.37
N THR A 11 -4.08 -15.22 17.71
CA THR A 11 -2.90 -14.50 18.21
C THR A 11 -2.37 -15.11 19.51
N ARG A 12 -3.26 -15.48 20.43
CA ARG A 12 -2.86 -16.20 21.65
C ARG A 12 -2.25 -17.57 21.37
N GLY A 13 -2.66 -18.20 20.28
CA GLY A 13 -2.08 -19.46 19.78
C GLY A 13 -0.78 -19.27 18.97
N GLY A 14 -0.24 -18.04 18.87
CA GLY A 14 0.97 -17.75 18.12
C GLY A 14 0.78 -17.70 16.60
N ILE A 15 -0.47 -17.60 16.11
CA ILE A 15 -0.79 -17.54 14.69
C ILE A 15 -0.91 -16.08 14.26
N HIS A 16 -0.11 -15.69 13.27
CA HIS A 16 -0.18 -14.36 12.68
C HIS A 16 -1.41 -14.23 11.78
N THR A 17 -2.21 -13.21 12.01
CA THR A 17 -3.45 -12.96 11.27
C THR A 17 -3.33 -11.69 10.41
N ASN A 18 -3.97 -11.70 9.24
CA ASN A 18 -4.23 -10.51 8.44
C ASN A 18 -5.73 -10.21 8.46
N MET A 19 -6.10 -9.13 9.14
CA MET A 19 -7.49 -8.69 9.23
C MET A 19 -7.85 -7.82 8.04
N THR A 20 -8.68 -8.35 7.17
CA THR A 20 -8.99 -7.76 5.87
C THR A 20 -10.37 -7.06 5.84
N LEU A 21 -10.70 -6.40 4.71
CA LEU A 21 -11.94 -5.63 4.52
C LEU A 21 -12.10 -4.54 5.58
N CYS A 22 -11.01 -3.85 5.86
CA CYS A 22 -11.00 -2.69 6.74
C CYS A 22 -11.34 -1.41 5.95
N PHE A 23 -12.31 -0.65 6.42
CA PHE A 23 -12.83 0.56 5.76
C PHE A 23 -12.92 1.77 6.69
N SER A 24 -12.46 1.66 7.93
CA SER A 24 -12.38 2.81 8.84
C SER A 24 -11.19 2.72 9.79
N PRO A 25 -10.66 3.87 10.26
CA PRO A 25 -9.57 3.89 11.23
C PRO A 25 -9.94 3.22 12.55
N LEU A 26 -11.21 3.29 12.94
CA LEU A 26 -11.70 2.65 14.18
C LEU A 26 -11.73 1.12 14.08
N GLN A 27 -12.04 0.57 12.90
CA GLN A 27 -11.88 -0.87 12.67
C GLN A 27 -10.41 -1.28 12.81
N ALA A 28 -9.49 -0.54 12.22
CA ALA A 28 -8.07 -0.79 12.31
C ALA A 28 -7.55 -0.70 13.76
N LEU A 29 -8.00 0.28 14.55
CA LEU A 29 -7.67 0.40 15.96
C LEU A 29 -8.08 -0.82 16.77
N ILE A 30 -9.29 -1.33 16.55
CA ILE A 30 -9.78 -2.56 17.21
C ILE A 30 -8.95 -3.77 16.81
N VAL A 31 -8.58 -3.86 15.52
CA VAL A 31 -7.76 -4.94 14.98
C VAL A 31 -6.35 -4.95 15.60
N ALA A 32 -5.72 -3.78 15.75
CA ALA A 32 -4.43 -3.66 16.41
C ALA A 32 -4.50 -4.10 17.88
N LYS A 33 -5.53 -3.67 18.60
CA LYS A 33 -5.76 -4.09 20.01
C LYS A 33 -6.07 -5.58 20.13
N ALA A 34 -6.60 -6.23 19.09
CA ALA A 34 -6.80 -7.68 19.05
C ALA A 34 -5.49 -8.45 18.79
N GLY A 35 -4.39 -7.77 18.47
CA GLY A 35 -3.08 -8.36 18.24
C GLY A 35 -2.87 -8.93 16.85
N ALA A 36 -3.59 -8.45 15.84
CA ALA A 36 -3.36 -8.84 14.45
C ALA A 36 -1.93 -8.49 14.00
N ALA A 37 -1.31 -9.35 13.20
CA ALA A 37 -0.02 -9.05 12.58
C ALA A 37 -0.17 -8.02 11.46
N PHE A 38 -1.27 -8.09 10.69
CA PHE A 38 -1.57 -7.17 9.60
C PHE A 38 -3.03 -6.71 9.63
N VAL A 39 -3.26 -5.49 9.15
CA VAL A 39 -4.58 -5.00 8.74
C VAL A 39 -4.55 -4.65 7.26
N SER A 40 -5.57 -5.05 6.50
CA SER A 40 -5.68 -4.72 5.08
C SER A 40 -6.84 -3.74 4.83
N PRO A 41 -6.57 -2.42 4.87
CA PRO A 41 -7.52 -1.40 4.44
C PRO A 41 -7.62 -1.33 2.91
N PHE A 42 -8.85 -1.17 2.39
CA PHE A 42 -9.16 -1.26 0.96
C PHE A 42 -9.39 0.12 0.34
N VAL A 43 -8.31 0.73 -0.15
CA VAL A 43 -8.34 2.10 -0.68
C VAL A 43 -9.21 2.25 -1.92
N GLY A 44 -9.03 1.42 -2.95
CA GLY A 44 -9.73 1.56 -4.21
C GLY A 44 -11.25 1.34 -4.10
N ARG A 45 -11.73 0.59 -3.11
CA ARG A 45 -13.19 0.46 -2.86
C ARG A 45 -13.79 1.70 -2.23
N LEU A 46 -13.03 2.47 -1.47
CA LEU A 46 -13.46 3.77 -0.98
C LEU A 46 -13.54 4.79 -2.12
N ASP A 47 -12.55 4.78 -3.03
CA ASP A 47 -12.59 5.61 -4.23
C ASP A 47 -13.82 5.31 -5.10
N ASP A 48 -14.20 4.02 -5.22
CA ASP A 48 -15.40 3.59 -5.97
C ASP A 48 -16.71 4.25 -5.45
N ILE A 49 -16.73 4.68 -4.18
CA ILE A 49 -17.87 5.39 -3.57
C ILE A 49 -17.59 6.88 -3.31
N SER A 50 -16.63 7.44 -4.03
CA SER A 50 -16.25 8.86 -3.95
C SER A 50 -15.70 9.30 -2.58
N GLN A 51 -15.00 8.43 -1.90
CA GLN A 51 -14.19 8.72 -0.71
C GLN A 51 -12.71 8.61 -1.06
N ASP A 52 -11.85 9.44 -0.47
CA ASP A 52 -10.41 9.32 -0.63
C ASP A 52 -9.90 8.13 0.21
N GLY A 53 -9.59 7.01 -0.46
CA GLY A 53 -9.10 5.81 0.21
C GLY A 53 -7.73 6.01 0.89
N MET A 54 -6.93 6.95 0.43
CA MET A 54 -5.61 7.20 1.02
C MET A 54 -5.67 7.99 2.32
N GLU A 55 -6.73 8.76 2.59
CA GLU A 55 -6.98 9.35 3.92
C GLU A 55 -7.14 8.25 4.98
N LEU A 56 -7.83 7.15 4.66
CA LEU A 56 -7.93 6.00 5.56
C LEU A 56 -6.55 5.47 5.97
N ILE A 57 -5.62 5.35 5.02
CA ILE A 57 -4.25 4.87 5.29
C ILE A 57 -3.52 5.86 6.20
N ARG A 58 -3.61 7.16 5.91
CA ARG A 58 -2.97 8.22 6.69
C ARG A 58 -3.42 8.19 8.15
N ASP A 59 -4.73 8.09 8.37
CA ASP A 59 -5.31 8.02 9.70
C ASP A 59 -4.86 6.76 10.47
N ILE A 60 -4.83 5.60 9.79
CA ILE A 60 -4.43 4.33 10.41
C ILE A 60 -2.96 4.39 10.84
N VAL A 61 -2.05 4.79 9.93
CA VAL A 61 -0.62 4.90 10.22
C VAL A 61 -0.40 5.88 11.38
N GLN A 62 -1.05 7.05 11.35
CA GLN A 62 -0.94 8.03 12.45
C GLN A 62 -1.41 7.47 13.79
N ILE A 63 -2.51 6.71 13.80
CA ILE A 63 -3.00 6.06 15.04
C ILE A 63 -1.99 5.01 15.52
N TYR A 64 -1.45 4.20 14.61
CA TYR A 64 -0.53 3.13 14.98
C TYR A 64 0.78 3.72 15.52
N ASP A 65 1.29 4.76 14.92
CA ASP A 65 2.47 5.50 15.41
C ASP A 65 2.23 6.13 16.79
N ASN A 66 1.07 6.75 16.99
CA ASN A 66 0.73 7.41 18.26
C ASN A 66 0.73 6.45 19.46
N TYR A 67 0.45 5.18 19.24
CA TYR A 67 0.30 4.18 20.29
C TYR A 67 1.32 3.03 20.20
N ASP A 68 2.29 3.13 19.30
CA ASP A 68 3.34 2.12 19.08
C ASP A 68 2.75 0.72 18.86
N PHE A 69 1.74 0.61 17.97
CA PHE A 69 1.16 -0.69 17.62
C PHE A 69 2.08 -1.46 16.67
N GLY A 70 2.35 -2.73 17.00
CA GLY A 70 3.14 -3.62 16.13
C GLY A 70 2.38 -4.21 14.93
N THR A 71 1.09 -3.89 14.77
CA THR A 71 0.28 -4.33 13.62
C THR A 71 0.71 -3.57 12.37
N GLN A 72 1.06 -4.29 11.31
CA GLN A 72 1.50 -3.69 10.04
C GLN A 72 0.31 -3.31 9.16
N VAL A 73 0.42 -2.15 8.50
CA VAL A 73 -0.59 -1.63 7.57
C VAL A 73 -0.30 -2.14 6.15
N LEU A 74 -1.14 -3.06 5.66
CA LEU A 74 -1.07 -3.63 4.32
C LEU A 74 -2.10 -2.97 3.42
N VAL A 75 -1.68 -1.98 2.64
CA VAL A 75 -2.55 -1.27 1.69
C VAL A 75 -3.08 -2.23 0.63
N ALA A 76 -4.40 -2.39 0.57
CA ALA A 76 -5.08 -3.30 -0.34
C ALA A 76 -6.00 -2.56 -1.32
N SER A 77 -6.42 -3.27 -2.38
CA SER A 77 -7.26 -2.67 -3.43
C SER A 77 -6.60 -1.49 -4.15
N VAL A 78 -5.29 -1.58 -4.33
CA VAL A 78 -4.51 -0.59 -5.11
C VAL A 78 -4.96 -0.64 -6.58
N ARG A 79 -5.21 0.53 -7.19
CA ARG A 79 -5.75 0.66 -8.55
C ARG A 79 -4.79 1.34 -9.53
N ASN A 80 -3.85 2.12 -9.04
CA ASN A 80 -2.99 2.95 -9.88
C ASN A 80 -1.64 3.28 -9.19
N PRO A 81 -0.64 3.80 -9.95
CA PRO A 81 0.65 4.21 -9.40
C PRO A 81 0.60 5.26 -8.30
N ILE A 82 -0.41 6.15 -8.30
CA ILE A 82 -0.53 7.21 -7.30
C ILE A 82 -0.83 6.60 -5.92
N HIS A 83 -1.66 5.56 -5.84
CA HIS A 83 -1.89 4.84 -4.58
C HIS A 83 -0.58 4.28 -4.01
N VAL A 84 0.29 3.72 -4.86
CA VAL A 84 1.59 3.18 -4.44
C VAL A 84 2.49 4.29 -3.90
N LEU A 85 2.58 5.40 -4.64
CA LEU A 85 3.36 6.56 -4.22
C LEU A 85 2.86 7.12 -2.88
N GLN A 86 1.56 7.31 -2.74
CA GLN A 86 0.96 7.85 -1.51
C GLN A 86 1.14 6.90 -0.34
N ALA A 87 0.96 5.58 -0.54
CA ALA A 87 1.21 4.58 0.50
C ALA A 87 2.66 4.63 1.01
N ALA A 88 3.63 4.74 0.10
CA ALA A 88 5.05 4.86 0.44
C ALA A 88 5.36 6.17 1.19
N LEU A 89 4.77 7.31 0.77
CA LEU A 89 4.97 8.61 1.42
C LEU A 89 4.34 8.68 2.81
N ILE A 90 3.22 8.00 3.01
CA ILE A 90 2.53 7.91 4.30
C ILE A 90 3.31 7.02 5.28
N GLY A 91 4.11 6.08 4.78
CA GLY A 91 4.85 5.13 5.59
C GLY A 91 4.08 3.84 5.90
N ALA A 92 3.14 3.44 5.03
CA ALA A 92 2.51 2.13 5.14
C ALA A 92 3.54 0.99 4.95
N ASP A 93 3.41 -0.09 5.71
CA ASP A 93 4.43 -1.15 5.78
C ASP A 93 4.47 -2.03 4.55
N VAL A 94 3.30 -2.33 3.99
CA VAL A 94 3.12 -3.29 2.89
C VAL A 94 2.05 -2.78 1.92
N ALA A 95 2.16 -3.13 0.65
CA ALA A 95 1.08 -2.96 -0.33
C ALA A 95 0.91 -4.21 -1.18
N THR A 96 -0.34 -4.62 -1.39
CA THR A 96 -0.68 -5.63 -2.41
C THR A 96 -1.05 -4.90 -3.69
N ILE A 97 -0.27 -5.13 -4.74
CA ILE A 97 -0.31 -4.34 -5.97
C ILE A 97 -0.61 -5.26 -7.16
N PRO A 98 -1.64 -4.97 -7.99
CA PRO A 98 -1.88 -5.70 -9.22
C PRO A 98 -0.68 -5.61 -10.16
N TYR A 99 -0.40 -6.69 -10.89
CA TYR A 99 0.76 -6.78 -11.79
C TYR A 99 0.81 -5.68 -12.85
N ASP A 100 -0.33 -5.34 -13.42
CA ASP A 100 -0.42 -4.24 -14.40
C ASP A 100 -0.09 -2.86 -13.81
N VAL A 101 -0.38 -2.65 -12.53
CA VAL A 101 0.03 -1.43 -11.80
C VAL A 101 1.54 -1.43 -11.57
N ILE A 102 2.14 -2.58 -11.22
CA ILE A 102 3.61 -2.70 -11.08
C ILE A 102 4.31 -2.33 -12.39
N LEU A 103 3.83 -2.82 -13.52
CA LEU A 103 4.40 -2.46 -14.82
C LEU A 103 4.32 -0.96 -15.11
N LYS A 104 3.22 -0.30 -14.70
CA LYS A 104 3.07 1.15 -14.87
C LYS A 104 4.07 1.96 -14.05
N LEU A 105 4.57 1.44 -12.92
CA LEU A 105 5.58 2.13 -12.11
C LEU A 105 6.91 2.31 -12.85
N LEU A 106 7.21 1.42 -13.79
CA LEU A 106 8.44 1.44 -14.58
C LEU A 106 8.38 2.36 -15.79
N ASN A 107 7.16 2.73 -16.22
CA ASN A 107 6.94 3.48 -17.44
C ASN A 107 6.93 4.99 -17.17
N HIS A 108 7.82 5.73 -17.83
CA HIS A 108 7.81 7.19 -17.77
C HIS A 108 8.15 7.79 -19.15
N PRO A 109 7.29 8.64 -19.71
CA PRO A 109 7.50 9.20 -21.06
C PRO A 109 8.83 9.93 -21.23
N LEU A 110 9.33 10.57 -20.17
CA LEU A 110 10.63 11.25 -20.21
C LEU A 110 11.82 10.29 -20.20
N THR A 111 11.67 9.08 -19.66
CA THR A 111 12.69 8.03 -19.75
C THR A 111 12.88 7.60 -21.20
N ASP A 112 11.80 7.33 -21.91
CA ASP A 112 11.84 6.94 -23.32
C ASP A 112 12.42 8.06 -24.19
N LYS A 113 11.97 9.29 -23.98
CA LYS A 113 12.49 10.47 -24.66
C LYS A 113 13.99 10.71 -24.37
N GLY A 114 14.38 10.54 -23.11
CA GLY A 114 15.79 10.69 -22.70
C GLY A 114 16.68 9.62 -23.31
N LEU A 115 16.24 8.36 -23.32
CA LEU A 115 16.94 7.26 -23.95
C LEU A 115 17.14 7.54 -25.46
N GLN A 116 16.10 7.99 -26.17
CA GLN A 116 16.19 8.31 -27.57
C GLN A 116 17.20 9.45 -27.83
N ALA A 117 17.17 10.50 -27.02
CA ALA A 117 18.11 11.60 -27.12
C ALA A 117 19.57 11.12 -26.92
N PHE A 118 19.85 10.29 -25.93
CA PHE A 118 21.18 9.74 -25.70
C PHE A 118 21.65 8.84 -26.86
N LEU A 119 20.76 8.02 -27.41
CA LEU A 119 21.09 7.20 -28.57
C LEU A 119 21.41 8.04 -29.83
N ASP A 120 20.70 9.15 -30.04
CA ASP A 120 20.93 10.04 -31.16
C ASP A 120 22.24 10.81 -30.97
N ASP A 121 22.59 11.22 -29.76
CA ASP A 121 23.88 11.85 -29.48
C ASP A 121 25.04 10.86 -29.61
N TRP A 122 24.85 9.62 -29.17
CA TRP A 122 25.84 8.56 -29.37
C TRP A 122 26.14 8.31 -30.85
N LYS A 123 25.10 8.24 -31.69
CA LYS A 123 25.29 8.07 -33.15
C LYS A 123 26.15 9.18 -33.75
N LYS A 124 26.06 10.44 -33.26
CA LYS A 124 26.84 11.57 -33.75
C LYS A 124 28.35 11.42 -33.46
N THR A 125 28.71 10.66 -32.42
CA THR A 125 30.15 10.44 -32.10
C THR A 125 30.84 9.50 -33.08
N GLY A 126 30.10 8.73 -33.88
CA GLY A 126 30.67 7.73 -34.81
C GLY A 126 31.26 6.49 -34.11
N GLN A 127 31.16 6.38 -32.80
CA GLN A 127 31.63 5.22 -32.05
C GLN A 127 30.68 4.02 -32.23
N LYS A 128 31.23 2.81 -32.16
CA LYS A 128 30.48 1.56 -32.20
C LYS A 128 30.62 0.85 -30.85
N ILE A 129 29.55 0.24 -30.41
CA ILE A 129 29.55 -0.69 -29.25
C ILE A 129 29.97 -2.06 -29.75
#